data_aea8f5f6d0508d1f964ec8fe362cd683
#
_entry.id   aea8f5f6d0508d1f964ec8fe362cd683
#
_cell.length_a   1.000
_cell.length_b   1.000
_cell.length_c   1.000
_cell.angle_alpha   90.00
_cell.angle_beta   90.00
_cell.angle_gamma   90.00
#
_symmetry.space_group_name_H-M   'P 1'
#
loop_
_entity.id
_entity.type
_entity.pdbx_description
1 polymer ?
#
loop_
_entity_poly.entity_id
_entity_poly.type
_entity_poly.pdbx_seq_one_letter_code
_entity_poly.pdbx_strand_id
1 'polypeptide(L)'
;MNFEQLGLIKPILDALKVQGYEQPTPIQEKAIPSILQKRDLLGSAQTGTGKTAAFAIPILQNLSEKEQNRNQIKALILTPTRELAIQIEENFKAYSKNLKLKSLVIFGGVKQHAQEQQLKKGVDILIATPGRLLDFISQGIIKLHHLEIFVLDEADRMLDMGFVHDVKRILKIIPAKRQNLFFSATMPKEIANLASEILVNPIKVEVAPVSSTADTIQQSIYFVEKDNKTDLLIHLLQDQKLDQVLVFSRTKHGADKIARKLHASKISAEAIHGNKSQNARQNALNNFKSKKTRVLVATDIAARGIDIDELKYVVNYELSDVSETYVHRIGRTGRAGSEGTSFSFVDGLDLANLRSTEKLIGKKIPVVKNHPYHTDDLVEQKRDSNNKPFTPRPKPQQKSEIGFKKPKNKGFFRKK
;
A
#
# COMPACT_ATOMS: atom_id res chain seq x y z
N MET A 1 -22.52 -20.36 0.16
CA MET A 1 -22.53 -20.25 1.65
C MET A 1 -22.86 -18.82 2.02
N ASN A 2 -23.63 -18.55 3.08
CA ASN A 2 -23.84 -17.20 3.58
C ASN A 2 -23.03 -16.94 4.87
N PHE A 3 -22.97 -15.68 5.34
CA PHE A 3 -22.21 -15.35 6.55
C PHE A 3 -22.77 -15.98 7.83
N GLU A 4 -24.06 -16.27 7.90
CA GLU A 4 -24.68 -16.95 9.05
C GLU A 4 -24.16 -18.36 9.23
N GLN A 5 -23.87 -19.05 8.11
CA GLN A 5 -23.32 -20.41 8.11
C GLN A 5 -21.84 -20.47 8.54
N LEU A 6 -21.15 -19.32 8.65
CA LEU A 6 -19.77 -19.24 9.12
C LEU A 6 -19.64 -19.25 10.65
N GLY A 7 -20.75 -19.30 11.40
CA GLY A 7 -20.74 -19.33 12.87
C GLY A 7 -20.45 -17.97 13.49
N LEU A 8 -20.81 -16.89 12.81
CA LEU A 8 -20.58 -15.53 13.29
C LEU A 8 -21.68 -15.08 14.27
N ILE A 9 -21.30 -14.32 15.30
CA ILE A 9 -22.21 -13.78 16.29
C ILE A 9 -23.09 -12.66 15.67
N LYS A 10 -24.31 -12.54 16.20
CA LYS A 10 -25.32 -11.58 15.71
C LYS A 10 -24.81 -10.12 15.58
N PRO A 11 -24.06 -9.53 16.55
CA PRO A 11 -23.57 -8.15 16.42
C PRO A 11 -22.67 -7.92 15.19
N ILE A 12 -21.90 -8.94 14.78
CA ILE A 12 -21.06 -8.89 13.57
C ILE A 12 -21.91 -9.04 12.33
N LEU A 13 -22.84 -10.00 12.30
CA LEU A 13 -23.76 -10.18 11.16
C LEU A 13 -24.56 -8.91 10.86
N ASP A 14 -25.07 -8.25 11.91
CA ASP A 14 -25.81 -6.98 11.77
C ASP A 14 -24.89 -5.86 11.20
N ALA A 15 -23.63 -5.80 11.61
CA ALA A 15 -22.67 -4.84 11.08
C ALA A 15 -22.33 -5.11 9.60
N LEU A 16 -22.14 -6.37 9.21
CA LEU A 16 -21.87 -6.79 7.83
C LEU A 16 -23.05 -6.46 6.90
N LYS A 17 -24.28 -6.69 7.36
CA LYS A 17 -25.49 -6.33 6.60
C LYS A 17 -25.55 -4.82 6.31
N VAL A 18 -25.21 -3.97 7.28
CA VAL A 18 -25.15 -2.51 7.10
C VAL A 18 -24.08 -2.12 6.06
N GLN A 19 -22.99 -2.90 5.94
CA GLN A 19 -21.95 -2.68 4.95
C GLN A 19 -22.27 -3.29 3.57
N GLY A 20 -23.46 -3.88 3.37
CA GLY A 20 -23.86 -4.49 2.09
C GLY A 20 -23.22 -5.85 1.80
N TYR A 21 -22.70 -6.55 2.82
CA TYR A 21 -22.14 -7.89 2.66
C TYR A 21 -23.25 -8.93 2.59
N GLU A 22 -23.50 -9.47 1.41
CA GLU A 22 -24.53 -10.49 1.18
C GLU A 22 -23.97 -11.90 1.27
N GLN A 23 -22.86 -12.15 0.55
CA GLN A 23 -22.21 -13.45 0.49
C GLN A 23 -20.71 -13.34 0.76
N PRO A 24 -20.10 -14.31 1.46
CA PRO A 24 -18.68 -14.33 1.67
C PRO A 24 -17.92 -14.62 0.36
N THR A 25 -16.80 -13.97 0.18
CA THR A 25 -15.88 -14.29 -0.92
C THR A 25 -15.16 -15.64 -0.68
N PRO A 26 -14.57 -16.26 -1.70
CA PRO A 26 -13.88 -17.56 -1.53
C PRO A 26 -12.77 -17.53 -0.46
N ILE A 27 -12.05 -16.41 -0.27
CA ILE A 27 -11.05 -16.30 0.80
C ILE A 27 -11.73 -16.25 2.17
N GLN A 28 -12.86 -15.57 2.30
CA GLN A 28 -13.61 -15.44 3.54
C GLN A 28 -14.23 -16.78 3.94
N GLU A 29 -14.85 -17.50 3.02
CA GLU A 29 -15.43 -18.84 3.27
C GLU A 29 -14.42 -19.83 3.85
N LYS A 30 -13.18 -19.82 3.32
CA LYS A 30 -12.13 -20.75 3.73
C LYS A 30 -11.37 -20.28 4.97
N ALA A 31 -11.12 -18.99 5.11
CA ALA A 31 -10.28 -18.44 6.18
C ALA A 31 -11.03 -18.24 7.49
N ILE A 32 -12.26 -17.70 7.45
CA ILE A 32 -13.01 -17.35 8.68
C ILE A 32 -13.16 -18.54 9.62
N PRO A 33 -13.62 -19.74 9.20
CA PRO A 33 -13.77 -20.87 10.10
C PRO A 33 -12.46 -21.33 10.73
N SER A 34 -11.38 -21.32 9.96
CA SER A 34 -10.05 -21.73 10.45
C SER A 34 -9.50 -20.75 11.49
N ILE A 35 -9.72 -19.45 11.31
CA ILE A 35 -9.28 -18.41 12.25
C ILE A 35 -10.10 -18.46 13.54
N LEU A 36 -11.41 -18.70 13.46
CA LEU A 36 -12.26 -18.91 14.63
C LEU A 36 -11.80 -20.11 15.49
N GLN A 37 -11.30 -21.17 14.85
CA GLN A 37 -10.69 -22.33 15.51
C GLN A 37 -9.29 -22.05 16.09
N LYS A 38 -8.81 -20.79 16.04
CA LYS A 38 -7.48 -20.37 16.51
C LYS A 38 -6.30 -21.07 15.81
N ARG A 39 -6.50 -21.54 14.57
CA ARG A 39 -5.44 -22.11 13.74
C ARG A 39 -4.62 -21.02 13.07
N ASP A 40 -3.33 -21.24 12.89
CA ASP A 40 -2.51 -20.40 12.04
C ASP A 40 -2.97 -20.53 10.57
N LEU A 41 -2.84 -19.45 9.81
CA LEU A 41 -3.32 -19.40 8.42
C LEU A 41 -2.29 -18.76 7.49
N LEU A 42 -2.06 -19.43 6.35
CA LEU A 42 -1.35 -18.89 5.20
C LEU A 42 -2.36 -18.59 4.09
N GLY A 43 -2.69 -17.31 3.90
CA GLY A 43 -3.62 -16.85 2.87
C GLY A 43 -2.87 -16.31 1.65
N SER A 44 -3.00 -16.99 0.51
CA SER A 44 -2.51 -16.50 -0.79
C SER A 44 -3.69 -15.95 -1.58
N ALA A 45 -3.78 -14.61 -1.65
CA ALA A 45 -4.86 -13.95 -2.35
C ALA A 45 -4.48 -12.51 -2.73
N GLN A 46 -4.98 -12.03 -3.86
CA GLN A 46 -4.73 -10.68 -4.35
C GLN A 46 -5.45 -9.60 -3.53
N THR A 47 -5.07 -8.33 -3.72
CA THR A 47 -5.79 -7.18 -3.16
C THR A 47 -7.19 -7.10 -3.81
N GLY A 48 -8.22 -6.77 -3.01
CA GLY A 48 -9.61 -6.71 -3.49
C GLY A 48 -10.38 -8.03 -3.45
N THR A 49 -9.77 -9.13 -2.99
CA THR A 49 -10.47 -10.43 -2.82
C THR A 49 -11.24 -10.54 -1.50
N GLY A 50 -11.20 -9.51 -0.64
CA GLY A 50 -11.85 -9.53 0.66
C GLY A 50 -10.99 -10.04 1.82
N LYS A 51 -9.65 -10.07 1.70
CA LYS A 51 -8.70 -10.51 2.75
C LYS A 51 -8.92 -9.80 4.08
N THR A 52 -9.12 -8.47 4.07
CA THR A 52 -9.29 -7.69 5.29
C THR A 52 -10.47 -8.20 6.11
N ALA A 53 -11.62 -8.44 5.49
CA ALA A 53 -12.77 -9.02 6.17
C ALA A 53 -12.50 -10.46 6.61
N ALA A 54 -11.76 -11.24 5.82
CA ALA A 54 -11.43 -12.62 6.14
C ALA A 54 -10.66 -12.78 7.47
N PHE A 55 -9.81 -11.80 7.84
CA PHE A 55 -9.15 -11.82 9.15
C PHE A 55 -9.81 -10.91 10.19
N ALA A 56 -10.34 -9.74 9.82
CA ALA A 56 -10.88 -8.80 10.80
C ALA A 56 -12.13 -9.34 11.50
N ILE A 57 -13.05 -9.94 10.76
CA ILE A 57 -14.30 -10.51 11.28
C ILE A 57 -14.03 -11.56 12.38
N PRO A 58 -13.27 -12.63 12.13
CA PRO A 58 -13.01 -13.65 13.17
C PRO A 58 -12.12 -13.13 14.31
N ILE A 59 -11.23 -12.17 14.09
CA ILE A 59 -10.47 -11.52 15.16
C ILE A 59 -11.43 -10.78 16.10
N LEU A 60 -12.36 -10.01 15.58
CA LEU A 60 -13.35 -9.30 16.38
C LEU A 60 -14.22 -10.27 17.21
N GLN A 61 -14.65 -11.38 16.62
CA GLN A 61 -15.41 -12.40 17.35
C GLN A 61 -14.57 -13.02 18.47
N ASN A 62 -13.38 -13.54 18.16
CA ASN A 62 -12.51 -14.19 19.14
C ASN A 62 -12.13 -13.28 20.34
N LEU A 63 -12.03 -11.95 20.09
CA LEU A 63 -11.74 -10.99 21.15
C LEU A 63 -12.98 -10.54 21.90
N SER A 64 -14.16 -10.54 21.30
CA SER A 64 -15.42 -10.13 21.95
C SER A 64 -15.93 -11.15 22.97
N GLU A 65 -15.56 -12.43 22.83
CA GLU A 65 -15.94 -13.52 23.72
C GLU A 65 -15.17 -13.51 25.07
N LYS A 66 -14.14 -12.66 25.19
CA LYS A 66 -13.30 -12.60 26.39
C LYS A 66 -13.62 -11.38 27.24
N GLU A 67 -13.37 -11.52 28.56
CA GLU A 67 -13.38 -10.36 29.45
C GLU A 67 -12.39 -9.30 28.96
N GLN A 68 -12.90 -8.07 28.81
CA GLN A 68 -12.09 -6.96 28.32
C GLN A 68 -11.24 -6.37 29.46
N ASN A 69 -10.02 -6.83 29.58
CA ASN A 69 -9.00 -6.09 30.34
C ASN A 69 -8.62 -4.85 29.50
N ARG A 70 -9.21 -3.71 29.84
CA ARG A 70 -8.92 -2.41 29.22
C ARG A 70 -7.43 -2.11 29.32
N ASN A 71 -6.80 -1.68 28.23
CA ASN A 71 -5.39 -1.31 28.07
C ASN A 71 -4.41 -2.43 27.69
N GLN A 72 -4.87 -3.54 27.12
CA GLN A 72 -4.00 -4.60 26.62
C GLN A 72 -4.22 -4.79 25.12
N ILE A 73 -3.17 -4.58 24.33
CA ILE A 73 -3.20 -4.86 22.88
C ILE A 73 -3.19 -6.38 22.74
N LYS A 74 -4.30 -6.93 22.22
CA LYS A 74 -4.50 -8.38 22.03
C LYS A 74 -4.30 -8.81 20.57
N ALA A 75 -4.56 -7.91 19.61
CA ALA A 75 -4.29 -8.16 18.20
C ALA A 75 -3.38 -7.09 17.62
N LEU A 76 -2.40 -7.51 16.81
CA LEU A 76 -1.53 -6.64 16.02
C LEU A 76 -1.65 -7.00 14.55
N ILE A 77 -2.02 -6.03 13.74
CA ILE A 77 -2.04 -6.12 12.29
C ILE A 77 -0.88 -5.28 11.75
N LEU A 78 0.09 -5.93 11.10
CA LEU A 78 1.23 -5.28 10.50
C LEU A 78 1.04 -5.19 8.99
N THR A 79 1.17 -3.99 8.44
CA THR A 79 0.92 -3.69 7.02
C THR A 79 1.97 -2.71 6.46
N PRO A 80 2.36 -2.82 5.17
CA PRO A 80 3.48 -2.04 4.64
C PRO A 80 3.22 -0.55 4.48
N THR A 81 1.96 -0.14 4.24
CA THR A 81 1.64 1.23 3.86
C THR A 81 0.66 1.90 4.82
N ARG A 82 0.75 3.23 4.91
CA ARG A 82 -0.12 4.06 5.76
C ARG A 82 -1.57 4.01 5.29
N GLU A 83 -1.75 4.04 3.98
CA GLU A 83 -3.05 4.03 3.33
C GLU A 83 -3.79 2.72 3.64
N LEU A 84 -3.09 1.58 3.47
CA LEU A 84 -3.66 0.28 3.81
C LEU A 84 -3.94 0.15 5.32
N ALA A 85 -3.06 0.69 6.17
CA ALA A 85 -3.29 0.69 7.61
C ALA A 85 -4.56 1.46 8.00
N ILE A 86 -4.82 2.62 7.37
CA ILE A 86 -6.03 3.42 7.59
C ILE A 86 -7.26 2.64 7.12
N GLN A 87 -7.23 2.04 5.93
CA GLN A 87 -8.34 1.25 5.38
C GLN A 87 -8.67 0.03 6.25
N ILE A 88 -7.64 -0.66 6.75
CA ILE A 88 -7.84 -1.78 7.67
C ILE A 88 -8.53 -1.29 8.95
N GLU A 89 -8.13 -0.15 9.51
CA GLU A 89 -8.77 0.42 10.70
C GLU A 89 -10.23 0.81 10.44
N GLU A 90 -10.52 1.42 9.30
CA GLU A 90 -11.88 1.76 8.88
C GLU A 90 -12.77 0.50 8.81
N ASN A 91 -12.25 -0.59 8.24
CA ASN A 91 -12.95 -1.87 8.20
C ASN A 91 -13.17 -2.45 9.60
N PHE A 92 -12.16 -2.45 10.47
CA PHE A 92 -12.32 -2.89 11.87
C PHE A 92 -13.40 -2.09 12.58
N LYS A 93 -13.42 -0.77 12.42
CA LYS A 93 -14.45 0.11 13.00
C LYS A 93 -15.84 -0.20 12.46
N ALA A 94 -15.96 -0.42 11.16
CA ALA A 94 -17.25 -0.75 10.53
C ALA A 94 -17.81 -2.08 11.05
N TYR A 95 -16.96 -3.12 11.11
CA TYR A 95 -17.39 -4.46 11.56
C TYR A 95 -17.58 -4.54 13.09
N SER A 96 -16.89 -3.71 13.88
CA SER A 96 -17.00 -3.67 15.35
C SER A 96 -18.06 -2.71 15.88
N LYS A 97 -18.87 -2.09 15.01
CA LYS A 97 -19.85 -1.04 15.40
C LYS A 97 -20.72 -1.44 16.61
N ASN A 98 -21.10 -2.71 16.70
CA ASN A 98 -21.96 -3.25 17.77
C ASN A 98 -21.14 -4.00 18.86
N LEU A 99 -19.81 -3.83 18.91
CA LEU A 99 -18.92 -4.44 19.87
C LEU A 99 -18.22 -3.38 20.74
N LYS A 100 -17.74 -3.76 21.91
CA LYS A 100 -17.00 -2.86 22.82
C LYS A 100 -15.48 -2.87 22.56
N LEU A 101 -15.02 -3.31 21.39
CA LEU A 101 -13.62 -3.38 21.00
C LEU A 101 -13.14 -2.07 20.40
N LYS A 102 -11.90 -1.69 20.70
CA LYS A 102 -11.27 -0.48 20.19
C LYS A 102 -10.09 -0.82 19.29
N SER A 103 -10.14 -0.35 18.05
CA SER A 103 -9.02 -0.38 17.12
C SER A 103 -8.33 0.98 17.04
N LEU A 104 -7.03 0.97 16.77
CA LEU A 104 -6.23 2.16 16.53
C LEU A 104 -5.20 1.88 15.45
N VAL A 105 -5.01 2.84 14.55
CA VAL A 105 -3.94 2.82 13.55
C VAL A 105 -2.79 3.73 13.96
N ILE A 106 -1.55 3.23 13.79
CA ILE A 106 -0.33 4.01 13.97
C ILE A 106 0.59 3.88 12.75
N PHE A 107 1.14 5.02 12.30
CA PHE A 107 2.05 5.07 11.16
C PHE A 107 2.95 6.31 11.22
N GLY A 108 4.07 6.25 10.51
CA GLY A 108 5.04 7.34 10.46
C GLY A 108 4.61 8.52 9.58
N GLY A 109 5.31 9.67 9.70
CA GLY A 109 5.09 10.86 8.85
C GLY A 109 3.93 11.75 9.28
N VAL A 110 3.36 11.51 10.45
CA VAL A 110 2.41 12.38 11.16
C VAL A 110 2.91 12.61 12.60
N LYS A 111 2.36 13.65 13.26
CA LYS A 111 2.75 13.98 14.64
C LYS A 111 2.48 12.81 15.59
N GLN A 112 3.51 12.42 16.35
CA GLN A 112 3.48 11.30 17.29
C GLN A 112 2.46 11.50 18.40
N HIS A 113 2.42 12.69 18.98
CA HIS A 113 1.61 13.01 20.16
C HIS A 113 0.12 12.64 20.03
N ALA A 114 -0.48 12.86 18.83
CA ALA A 114 -1.88 12.52 18.62
C ALA A 114 -2.14 10.99 18.72
N GLN A 115 -1.20 10.17 18.23
CA GLN A 115 -1.30 8.71 18.33
C GLN A 115 -1.06 8.22 19.77
N GLU A 116 -0.13 8.84 20.51
CA GLU A 116 0.10 8.54 21.93
C GLU A 116 -1.13 8.82 22.79
N GLN A 117 -1.78 9.97 22.57
CA GLN A 117 -3.00 10.32 23.31
C GLN A 117 -4.13 9.31 23.05
N GLN A 118 -4.20 8.76 21.85
CA GLN A 118 -5.16 7.71 21.52
C GLN A 118 -4.82 6.37 22.20
N LEU A 119 -3.54 5.97 22.21
CA LEU A 119 -3.07 4.76 22.88
C LEU A 119 -3.39 4.77 24.39
N LYS A 120 -3.25 5.92 25.05
CA LYS A 120 -3.58 6.10 26.48
C LYS A 120 -5.05 5.83 26.81
N LYS A 121 -5.97 5.90 25.83
CA LYS A 121 -7.41 5.60 26.03
C LYS A 121 -7.72 4.10 26.03
N GLY A 122 -6.69 3.26 25.89
CA GLY A 122 -6.81 1.81 25.78
C GLY A 122 -7.20 1.35 24.37
N VAL A 123 -6.50 0.31 23.90
CA VAL A 123 -6.64 -0.24 22.55
C VAL A 123 -6.55 -1.75 22.64
N ASP A 124 -7.49 -2.45 22.02
CA ASP A 124 -7.53 -3.92 21.93
C ASP A 124 -6.82 -4.42 20.66
N ILE A 125 -6.98 -3.68 19.56
CA ILE A 125 -6.53 -4.04 18.21
C ILE A 125 -5.65 -2.90 17.68
N LEU A 126 -4.38 -3.20 17.45
CA LEU A 126 -3.43 -2.24 16.90
C LEU A 126 -3.12 -2.56 15.43
N ILE A 127 -3.35 -1.60 14.56
CA ILE A 127 -2.93 -1.65 13.15
C ILE A 127 -1.70 -0.77 13.00
N ALA A 128 -0.63 -1.26 12.40
CA ALA A 128 0.63 -0.52 12.38
C ALA A 128 1.44 -0.70 11.10
N THR A 129 2.20 0.34 10.76
CA THR A 129 3.36 0.19 9.86
C THR A 129 4.62 -0.10 10.67
N PRO A 130 5.58 -0.93 10.16
CA PRO A 130 6.70 -1.45 10.95
C PRO A 130 7.52 -0.38 11.65
N GLY A 131 7.94 0.68 10.94
CA GLY A 131 8.83 1.70 11.49
C GLY A 131 8.25 2.46 12.68
N ARG A 132 6.96 2.89 12.64
CA ARG A 132 6.31 3.59 13.75
C ARG A 132 6.05 2.66 14.93
N LEU A 133 5.74 1.40 14.67
CA LEU A 133 5.57 0.42 15.75
C LEU A 133 6.87 0.22 16.52
N LEU A 134 7.99 0.00 15.82
CA LEU A 134 9.31 -0.14 16.45
C LEU A 134 9.75 1.11 17.21
N ASP A 135 9.46 2.29 16.66
CA ASP A 135 9.71 3.59 17.29
C ASP A 135 8.95 3.67 18.65
N PHE A 136 7.66 3.38 18.67
CA PHE A 136 6.85 3.38 19.91
C PHE A 136 7.23 2.29 20.92
N ILE A 137 7.64 1.11 20.45
CA ILE A 137 8.16 0.06 21.32
C ILE A 137 9.47 0.50 21.96
N SER A 138 10.40 1.09 21.18
CA SER A 138 11.70 1.55 21.68
C SER A 138 11.58 2.67 22.72
N GLN A 139 10.54 3.50 22.62
CA GLN A 139 10.22 4.55 23.59
C GLN A 139 9.41 4.02 24.81
N GLY A 140 9.06 2.74 24.86
CA GLY A 140 8.24 2.16 25.93
C GLY A 140 6.76 2.58 25.92
N ILE A 141 6.31 3.23 24.85
CA ILE A 141 4.92 3.70 24.68
C ILE A 141 3.98 2.52 24.45
N ILE A 142 4.43 1.51 23.68
CA ILE A 142 3.68 0.30 23.37
C ILE A 142 4.33 -0.90 24.02
N LYS A 143 3.50 -1.73 24.69
CA LYS A 143 3.85 -3.05 25.24
C LYS A 143 2.96 -4.10 24.60
N LEU A 144 3.55 -5.19 24.09
CA LEU A 144 2.85 -6.25 23.34
C LEU A 144 2.83 -7.59 24.10
N HIS A 145 3.05 -7.58 25.42
CA HIS A 145 3.15 -8.82 26.21
C HIS A 145 1.85 -9.65 26.28
N HIS A 146 0.72 -9.02 25.98
CA HIS A 146 -0.61 -9.67 25.99
C HIS A 146 -1.14 -9.97 24.59
N LEU A 147 -0.25 -9.92 23.57
CA LEU A 147 -0.64 -10.18 22.19
C LEU A 147 -1.04 -11.64 22.00
N GLU A 148 -2.25 -11.84 21.51
CA GLU A 148 -2.84 -13.17 21.25
C GLU A 148 -2.89 -13.48 19.76
N ILE A 149 -3.03 -12.46 18.90
CA ILE A 149 -3.18 -12.60 17.46
C ILE A 149 -2.21 -11.65 16.73
N PHE A 150 -1.44 -12.18 15.81
CA PHE A 150 -0.56 -11.44 14.93
C PHE A 150 -0.96 -11.65 13.47
N VAL A 151 -1.17 -10.57 12.75
CA VAL A 151 -1.45 -10.57 11.31
C VAL A 151 -0.31 -9.87 10.59
N LEU A 152 0.28 -10.54 9.61
CA LEU A 152 1.18 -9.92 8.63
C LEU A 152 0.43 -9.85 7.29
N ASP A 153 0.04 -8.66 6.89
CA ASP A 153 -0.68 -8.44 5.64
C ASP A 153 0.23 -7.83 4.57
N GLU A 154 0.05 -8.27 3.31
CA GLU A 154 0.87 -7.89 2.16
C GLU A 154 2.39 -8.11 2.39
N ALA A 155 2.73 -9.33 2.82
CA ALA A 155 4.11 -9.69 3.18
C ALA A 155 5.10 -9.53 2.02
N ASP A 156 4.71 -9.86 0.79
CA ASP A 156 5.49 -9.64 -0.42
C ASP A 156 5.84 -8.15 -0.62
N ARG A 157 4.91 -7.26 -0.33
CA ARG A 157 5.16 -5.82 -0.37
C ARG A 157 6.06 -5.33 0.77
N MET A 158 6.00 -5.99 1.93
CA MET A 158 6.97 -5.73 3.02
C MET A 158 8.39 -6.01 2.54
N LEU A 159 8.59 -7.07 1.74
CA LEU A 159 9.88 -7.39 1.13
C LEU A 159 10.32 -6.30 0.15
N ASP A 160 9.47 -5.94 -0.81
CA ASP A 160 9.74 -4.90 -1.82
C ASP A 160 10.13 -3.54 -1.20
N MET A 161 9.57 -3.23 -0.03
CA MET A 161 9.83 -1.99 0.70
C MET A 161 10.98 -2.09 1.70
N GLY A 162 11.64 -3.25 1.82
CA GLY A 162 12.77 -3.48 2.70
C GLY A 162 12.41 -3.65 4.18
N PHE A 163 11.14 -3.87 4.52
CA PHE A 163 10.68 -3.99 5.90
C PHE A 163 10.87 -5.38 6.52
N VAL A 164 11.40 -6.37 5.81
CA VAL A 164 11.59 -7.73 6.34
C VAL A 164 12.42 -7.72 7.62
N HIS A 165 13.48 -6.90 7.68
CA HIS A 165 14.30 -6.76 8.88
C HIS A 165 13.51 -6.20 10.06
N ASP A 166 12.63 -5.21 9.81
CA ASP A 166 11.80 -4.62 10.85
C ASP A 166 10.74 -5.62 11.33
N VAL A 167 10.14 -6.40 10.44
CA VAL A 167 9.23 -7.51 10.79
C VAL A 167 9.94 -8.50 11.70
N LYS A 168 11.16 -8.96 11.33
CA LYS A 168 11.95 -9.88 12.16
C LYS A 168 12.31 -9.30 13.54
N ARG A 169 12.54 -8.01 13.64
CA ARG A 169 12.75 -7.33 14.94
C ARG A 169 11.47 -7.36 15.78
N ILE A 170 10.32 -7.10 15.21
CA ILE A 170 9.02 -7.16 15.88
C ILE A 170 8.73 -8.57 16.38
N LEU A 171 8.95 -9.60 15.55
CA LEU A 171 8.75 -11.01 15.89
C LEU A 171 9.53 -11.45 17.14
N LYS A 172 10.72 -10.87 17.40
CA LYS A 172 11.52 -11.15 18.61
C LYS A 172 10.94 -10.55 19.88
N ILE A 173 10.02 -9.59 19.76
CA ILE A 173 9.46 -8.83 20.89
C ILE A 173 8.09 -9.36 21.31
N ILE A 174 7.30 -9.85 20.35
CA ILE A 174 5.94 -10.34 20.60
C ILE A 174 5.96 -11.76 21.21
N PRO A 175 4.95 -12.15 22.01
CA PRO A 175 4.88 -13.46 22.64
C PRO A 175 4.97 -14.62 21.64
N ALA A 176 5.69 -15.70 22.01
CA ALA A 176 5.79 -16.88 21.14
C ALA A 176 4.45 -17.62 21.00
N LYS A 177 3.67 -17.71 22.08
CA LYS A 177 2.34 -18.35 22.07
C LYS A 177 1.30 -17.35 21.60
N ARG A 178 0.94 -17.39 20.32
CA ARG A 178 -0.06 -16.55 19.67
C ARG A 178 -0.59 -17.25 18.41
N GLN A 179 -1.73 -16.81 17.91
CA GLN A 179 -2.22 -17.18 16.58
C GLN A 179 -1.53 -16.28 15.54
N ASN A 180 -1.04 -16.86 14.43
CA ASN A 180 -0.42 -16.11 13.35
C ASN A 180 -1.24 -16.22 12.07
N LEU A 181 -1.52 -15.09 11.45
CA LEU A 181 -2.22 -15.00 10.17
C LEU A 181 -1.30 -14.29 9.18
N PHE A 182 -0.95 -14.97 8.11
CA PHE A 182 0.00 -14.50 7.12
C PHE A 182 -0.70 -14.37 5.77
N PHE A 183 -0.71 -13.15 5.21
CA PHE A 183 -1.31 -12.88 3.90
C PHE A 183 -0.30 -12.31 2.93
N SER A 184 -0.25 -12.88 1.72
CA SER A 184 0.60 -12.42 0.64
C SER A 184 -0.07 -12.69 -0.70
N ALA A 185 0.16 -11.84 -1.70
CA ALA A 185 -0.31 -12.11 -3.06
C ALA A 185 0.65 -13.02 -3.83
N THR A 186 1.95 -12.94 -3.52
CA THR A 186 3.01 -13.75 -4.13
C THR A 186 3.87 -14.41 -3.05
N MET A 187 4.53 -15.52 -3.41
CA MET A 187 5.34 -16.32 -2.48
C MET A 187 6.78 -16.53 -2.98
N PRO A 188 7.57 -15.45 -3.22
CA PRO A 188 8.99 -15.62 -3.50
C PRO A 188 9.69 -16.31 -2.33
N LYS A 189 10.89 -16.85 -2.58
CA LYS A 189 11.62 -17.67 -1.61
C LYS A 189 11.81 -17.00 -0.24
N GLU A 190 12.08 -15.70 -0.22
CA GLU A 190 12.25 -14.92 1.02
C GLU A 190 10.95 -14.85 1.83
N ILE A 191 9.80 -14.72 1.17
CA ILE A 191 8.49 -14.68 1.81
C ILE A 191 8.08 -16.08 2.28
N ALA A 192 8.36 -17.12 1.50
CA ALA A 192 8.13 -18.50 1.93
C ALA A 192 8.96 -18.85 3.19
N ASN A 193 10.21 -18.41 3.24
CA ASN A 193 11.07 -18.57 4.41
C ASN A 193 10.51 -17.79 5.61
N LEU A 194 10.09 -16.54 5.44
CA LEU A 194 9.49 -15.73 6.50
C LEU A 194 8.20 -16.39 7.02
N ALA A 195 7.35 -16.90 6.14
CA ALA A 195 6.13 -17.61 6.53
C ALA A 195 6.44 -18.87 7.35
N SER A 196 7.46 -19.64 6.98
CA SER A 196 7.89 -20.84 7.74
C SER A 196 8.50 -20.52 9.11
N GLU A 197 9.11 -19.32 9.28
CA GLU A 197 9.61 -18.84 10.59
C GLU A 197 8.46 -18.43 11.54
N ILE A 198 7.30 -18.04 11.00
CA ILE A 198 6.19 -17.45 11.76
C ILE A 198 5.10 -18.48 12.07
N LEU A 199 4.74 -19.30 11.07
CA LEU A 199 3.54 -20.14 11.10
C LEU A 199 3.82 -21.52 11.69
N VAL A 200 2.88 -22.01 12.51
CA VAL A 200 2.91 -23.36 13.08
C VAL A 200 1.73 -24.17 12.53
N ASN A 201 2.00 -25.19 11.72
CA ASN A 201 0.99 -26.05 11.09
C ASN A 201 -0.19 -25.26 10.48
N PRO A 202 0.08 -24.30 9.58
CA PRO A 202 -0.96 -23.40 9.08
C PRO A 202 -1.94 -24.12 8.15
N ILE A 203 -3.18 -23.65 8.18
CA ILE A 203 -4.14 -23.92 7.12
C ILE A 203 -3.76 -23.04 5.91
N LYS A 204 -3.54 -23.66 4.76
CA LYS A 204 -3.25 -22.94 3.51
C LYS A 204 -4.56 -22.66 2.79
N VAL A 205 -4.80 -21.38 2.49
CA VAL A 205 -5.94 -20.91 1.71
C VAL A 205 -5.42 -20.18 0.49
N GLU A 206 -5.62 -20.76 -0.66
CA GLU A 206 -5.24 -20.17 -1.94
C GLU A 206 -6.48 -19.80 -2.73
N VAL A 207 -6.52 -18.59 -3.26
CA VAL A 207 -7.58 -18.08 -4.12
C VAL A 207 -6.95 -17.52 -5.37
N ALA A 208 -7.28 -18.13 -6.50
CA ALA A 208 -6.88 -17.87 -7.88
C ALA A 208 -5.49 -17.24 -8.13
N PRO A 209 -4.68 -17.79 -9.03
CA PRO A 209 -3.35 -17.29 -9.34
C PRO A 209 -3.37 -15.91 -10.00
N VAL A 210 -2.26 -15.16 -9.86
CA VAL A 210 -2.01 -13.82 -10.42
C VAL A 210 -2.28 -13.75 -11.95
N SER A 211 -2.05 -14.84 -12.67
CA SER A 211 -2.29 -14.93 -14.12
C SER A 211 -3.77 -14.77 -14.51
N SER A 212 -4.71 -15.26 -13.69
CA SER A 212 -6.14 -15.21 -14.02
C SER A 212 -6.71 -13.79 -14.01
N THR A 213 -6.11 -12.85 -13.27
CA THR A 213 -6.52 -11.42 -13.28
C THR A 213 -6.18 -10.74 -14.60
N ALA A 214 -5.09 -11.15 -15.26
CA ALA A 214 -4.72 -10.60 -16.55
C ALA A 214 -5.68 -11.02 -17.68
N ASP A 215 -6.43 -12.11 -17.48
CA ASP A 215 -7.38 -12.63 -18.48
C ASP A 215 -8.72 -11.89 -18.47
N THR A 216 -9.11 -11.31 -17.35
CA THR A 216 -10.37 -10.55 -17.22
C THR A 216 -10.24 -9.09 -17.61
N ILE A 217 -9.01 -8.61 -17.87
CA ILE A 217 -8.72 -7.20 -18.17
C ILE A 217 -8.40 -7.04 -19.65
N GLN A 218 -9.10 -6.14 -20.34
CA GLN A 218 -8.77 -5.73 -21.69
C GLN A 218 -7.49 -4.91 -21.68
N GLN A 219 -6.44 -5.43 -22.32
CA GLN A 219 -5.11 -4.82 -22.31
C GLN A 219 -4.74 -4.32 -23.70
N SER A 220 -4.07 -3.16 -23.79
CA SER A 220 -3.60 -2.58 -25.04
C SER A 220 -2.23 -1.93 -24.86
N ILE A 221 -1.38 -2.07 -25.87
CA ILE A 221 -0.07 -1.41 -25.98
C ILE A 221 -0.16 -0.25 -26.97
N TYR A 222 0.47 0.85 -26.62
CA TYR A 222 0.64 2.02 -27.48
C TYR A 222 2.15 2.27 -27.64
N PHE A 223 2.68 2.04 -28.84
CA PHE A 223 4.06 2.40 -29.16
C PHE A 223 4.13 3.91 -29.41
N VAL A 224 5.01 4.57 -28.66
CA VAL A 224 5.11 6.03 -28.66
C VAL A 224 6.50 6.47 -28.21
N GLU A 225 7.03 7.51 -28.84
CA GLU A 225 8.27 8.15 -28.39
C GLU A 225 8.11 8.75 -27.00
N LYS A 226 9.19 8.70 -26.20
CA LYS A 226 9.20 9.14 -24.79
C LYS A 226 8.61 10.54 -24.61
N ASP A 227 8.96 11.48 -25.49
CA ASP A 227 8.55 12.87 -25.38
C ASP A 227 7.06 13.08 -25.67
N ASN A 228 6.48 12.21 -26.49
CA ASN A 228 5.07 12.23 -26.90
C ASN A 228 4.12 11.51 -25.93
N LYS A 229 4.62 10.78 -24.91
CA LYS A 229 3.77 10.02 -23.97
C LYS A 229 2.71 10.88 -23.29
N THR A 230 3.04 12.14 -22.93
CA THR A 230 2.04 13.00 -22.26
C THR A 230 0.97 13.47 -23.22
N ASP A 231 1.34 13.77 -24.47
CA ASP A 231 0.39 14.23 -25.48
C ASP A 231 -0.53 13.09 -25.92
N LEU A 232 -0.01 11.85 -25.98
CA LEU A 232 -0.84 10.65 -26.13
C LEU A 232 -1.81 10.48 -24.96
N LEU A 233 -1.37 10.68 -23.71
CA LEU A 233 -2.25 10.60 -22.55
C LEU A 233 -3.37 11.64 -22.62
N ILE A 234 -3.05 12.88 -22.97
CA ILE A 234 -4.04 13.96 -23.16
C ILE A 234 -5.02 13.58 -24.28
N HIS A 235 -4.52 13.06 -25.41
CA HIS A 235 -5.34 12.61 -26.52
C HIS A 235 -6.34 11.52 -26.10
N LEU A 236 -5.89 10.49 -25.39
CA LEU A 236 -6.78 9.43 -24.89
C LEU A 236 -7.82 9.99 -23.89
N LEU A 237 -7.44 10.93 -23.04
CA LEU A 237 -8.32 11.55 -22.06
C LEU A 237 -9.32 12.56 -22.68
N GLN A 238 -9.25 12.85 -23.99
CA GLN A 238 -10.32 13.56 -24.70
C GLN A 238 -11.60 12.73 -24.77
N ASP A 239 -11.51 11.41 -24.75
CA ASP A 239 -12.68 10.54 -24.59
C ASP A 239 -13.26 10.69 -23.18
N GLN A 240 -14.47 11.25 -23.11
CA GLN A 240 -15.19 11.47 -21.84
C GLN A 240 -15.63 10.16 -21.15
N LYS A 241 -15.61 9.03 -21.87
CA LYS A 241 -15.87 7.71 -21.28
C LYS A 241 -14.79 7.29 -20.28
N LEU A 242 -13.56 7.83 -20.45
CA LEU A 242 -12.48 7.66 -19.48
C LEU A 242 -12.69 8.62 -18.29
N ASP A 243 -13.76 8.40 -17.53
CA ASP A 243 -14.25 9.29 -16.48
C ASP A 243 -13.37 9.29 -15.21
N GLN A 244 -12.71 8.17 -14.91
CA GLN A 244 -11.84 8.00 -13.75
C GLN A 244 -10.65 7.08 -14.10
N VAL A 245 -9.43 7.63 -14.10
CA VAL A 245 -8.24 6.95 -14.60
C VAL A 245 -7.10 6.99 -13.57
N LEU A 246 -6.54 5.82 -13.26
CA LEU A 246 -5.30 5.70 -12.49
C LEU A 246 -4.11 5.59 -13.44
N VAL A 247 -3.18 6.53 -13.36
CA VAL A 247 -1.97 6.57 -14.19
C VAL A 247 -0.76 6.20 -13.36
N PHE A 248 -0.02 5.19 -13.78
CA PHE A 248 1.22 4.80 -13.14
C PHE A 248 2.44 5.46 -13.77
N SER A 249 3.19 6.20 -12.96
CA SER A 249 4.50 6.76 -13.34
C SER A 249 5.61 6.15 -12.49
N ARG A 250 6.75 5.90 -13.11
CA ARG A 250 7.92 5.30 -12.46
C ARG A 250 8.51 6.17 -11.37
N THR A 251 8.47 7.50 -11.54
CA THR A 251 9.14 8.43 -10.64
C THR A 251 8.19 9.45 -10.03
N LYS A 252 8.51 9.90 -8.81
CA LYS A 252 7.78 10.95 -8.12
C LYS A 252 7.74 12.28 -8.89
N HIS A 253 8.87 12.65 -9.52
CA HIS A 253 8.96 13.86 -10.34
C HIS A 253 8.19 13.73 -11.65
N GLY A 254 8.18 12.52 -12.24
CA GLY A 254 7.34 12.19 -13.39
C GLY A 254 5.86 12.36 -13.07
N ALA A 255 5.41 11.81 -11.94
CA ALA A 255 4.02 11.93 -11.49
C ALA A 255 3.57 13.40 -11.35
N ASP A 256 4.40 14.25 -10.71
CA ASP A 256 4.11 15.69 -10.61
C ASP A 256 4.10 16.40 -11.97
N LYS A 257 5.03 16.04 -12.87
CA LYS A 257 5.10 16.61 -14.22
C LYS A 257 3.86 16.27 -15.05
N ILE A 258 3.44 15.00 -15.02
CA ILE A 258 2.24 14.53 -15.73
C ILE A 258 1.01 15.26 -15.18
N ALA A 259 0.78 15.27 -13.88
CA ALA A 259 -0.38 15.93 -13.28
C ALA A 259 -0.43 17.44 -13.64
N ARG A 260 0.71 18.15 -13.62
CA ARG A 260 0.77 19.56 -14.05
C ARG A 260 0.42 19.75 -15.53
N LYS A 261 0.92 18.89 -16.42
CA LYS A 261 0.61 18.98 -17.86
C LYS A 261 -0.88 18.70 -18.12
N LEU A 262 -1.48 17.73 -17.44
CA LEU A 262 -2.92 17.45 -17.52
C LEU A 262 -3.75 18.66 -17.05
N HIS A 263 -3.37 19.29 -15.93
CA HIS A 263 -4.00 20.51 -15.46
C HIS A 263 -3.93 21.67 -16.47
N ALA A 264 -2.77 21.86 -17.08
CA ALA A 264 -2.61 22.87 -18.15
C ALA A 264 -3.52 22.60 -19.35
N SER A 265 -3.86 21.33 -19.61
CA SER A 265 -4.82 20.88 -20.62
C SER A 265 -6.27 20.82 -20.13
N LYS A 266 -6.58 21.45 -18.99
CA LYS A 266 -7.93 21.51 -18.37
C LYS A 266 -8.48 20.14 -17.93
N ILE A 267 -7.61 19.16 -17.69
CA ILE A 267 -7.97 17.85 -17.15
C ILE A 267 -7.65 17.85 -15.66
N SER A 268 -8.65 17.58 -14.80
CA SER A 268 -8.43 17.53 -13.36
C SER A 268 -7.58 16.32 -13.00
N ALA A 269 -6.40 16.57 -12.43
CA ALA A 269 -5.41 15.54 -12.11
C ALA A 269 -4.68 15.84 -10.80
N GLU A 270 -4.44 14.83 -9.98
CA GLU A 270 -3.63 14.93 -8.78
C GLU A 270 -2.54 13.86 -8.77
N ALA A 271 -1.40 14.16 -8.12
CA ALA A 271 -0.29 13.22 -7.99
C ALA A 271 -0.19 12.67 -6.56
N ILE A 272 0.02 11.35 -6.44
CA ILE A 272 0.27 10.67 -5.17
C ILE A 272 1.61 9.93 -5.21
N HIS A 273 2.56 10.30 -4.33
CA HIS A 273 3.89 9.70 -4.24
C HIS A 273 4.55 10.00 -2.89
N GLY A 274 5.68 9.35 -2.60
CA GLY A 274 6.36 9.41 -1.30
C GLY A 274 6.80 10.79 -0.82
N ASN A 275 6.99 11.78 -1.72
CA ASN A 275 7.37 13.15 -1.35
C ASN A 275 6.16 14.04 -0.98
N LYS A 276 4.92 13.59 -1.19
CA LYS A 276 3.73 14.31 -0.71
C LYS A 276 3.54 14.08 0.79
N SER A 277 3.06 15.11 1.49
CA SER A 277 2.64 14.95 2.89
C SER A 277 1.48 13.96 3.00
N GLN A 278 1.31 13.32 4.16
CA GLN A 278 0.22 12.35 4.35
C GLN A 278 -1.16 12.98 4.13
N ASN A 279 -1.36 14.22 4.57
CA ASN A 279 -2.63 14.93 4.33
C ASN A 279 -2.87 15.17 2.83
N ALA A 280 -1.83 15.58 2.08
CA ALA A 280 -1.96 15.77 0.64
C ALA A 280 -2.28 14.46 -0.09
N ARG A 281 -1.68 13.33 0.33
CA ARG A 281 -1.97 12.00 -0.23
C ARG A 281 -3.41 11.57 0.06
N GLN A 282 -3.87 11.75 1.30
CA GLN A 282 -5.23 11.42 1.69
C GLN A 282 -6.26 12.28 0.96
N ASN A 283 -5.99 13.58 0.80
CA ASN A 283 -6.88 14.48 0.06
C ASN A 283 -6.96 14.09 -1.42
N ALA A 284 -5.82 13.82 -2.08
CA ALA A 284 -5.79 13.37 -3.46
C ALA A 284 -6.58 12.07 -3.66
N LEU A 285 -6.43 11.11 -2.73
CA LEU A 285 -7.19 9.86 -2.76
C LEU A 285 -8.69 10.10 -2.56
N ASN A 286 -9.07 10.92 -1.60
CA ASN A 286 -10.48 11.23 -1.32
C ASN A 286 -11.12 11.99 -2.50
N ASN A 287 -10.41 12.95 -3.09
CA ASN A 287 -10.88 13.69 -4.27
C ASN A 287 -11.06 12.74 -5.46
N PHE A 288 -10.16 11.77 -5.64
CA PHE A 288 -10.28 10.77 -6.68
C PHE A 288 -11.46 9.83 -6.42
N LYS A 289 -11.60 9.27 -5.21
CA LYS A 289 -12.73 8.41 -4.82
C LYS A 289 -14.08 9.11 -4.98
N SER A 290 -14.15 10.40 -4.65
CA SER A 290 -15.39 11.22 -4.79
C SER A 290 -15.59 11.77 -6.21
N LYS A 291 -14.80 11.35 -7.21
CA LYS A 291 -14.85 11.80 -8.60
C LYS A 291 -14.62 13.31 -8.81
N LYS A 292 -14.13 14.03 -7.81
CA LYS A 292 -13.70 15.44 -7.94
C LYS A 292 -12.44 15.57 -8.80
N THR A 293 -11.56 14.58 -8.72
CA THR A 293 -10.37 14.45 -9.55
C THR A 293 -10.57 13.30 -10.52
N ARG A 294 -10.43 13.58 -11.83
CA ARG A 294 -10.61 12.59 -12.89
C ARG A 294 -9.41 11.66 -13.04
N VAL A 295 -8.19 12.18 -12.85
CA VAL A 295 -6.95 11.43 -13.05
C VAL A 295 -6.10 11.43 -11.77
N LEU A 296 -5.79 10.26 -11.25
CA LEU A 296 -4.81 10.09 -10.18
C LEU A 296 -3.50 9.56 -10.76
N VAL A 297 -2.42 10.35 -10.68
CA VAL A 297 -1.10 9.91 -11.12
C VAL A 297 -0.31 9.39 -9.94
N ALA A 298 0.06 8.11 -9.94
CA ALA A 298 0.65 7.44 -8.81
C ALA A 298 1.99 6.79 -9.15
N THR A 299 2.91 6.74 -8.17
CA THR A 299 4.04 5.81 -8.23
C THR A 299 3.64 4.46 -7.65
N ASP A 300 4.32 3.37 -8.05
CA ASP A 300 4.02 2.01 -7.56
C ASP A 300 3.93 1.95 -6.03
N ILE A 301 4.91 2.52 -5.33
CA ILE A 301 4.93 2.52 -3.86
C ILE A 301 3.70 3.24 -3.28
N ALA A 302 3.28 4.34 -3.88
CA ALA A 302 2.16 5.11 -3.37
C ALA A 302 0.80 4.54 -3.77
N ALA A 303 0.72 3.84 -4.89
CA ALA A 303 -0.48 3.14 -5.35
C ALA A 303 -0.70 1.78 -4.66
N ARG A 304 0.36 1.24 -4.02
CA ARG A 304 0.26 0.02 -3.22
C ARG A 304 -0.61 0.28 -1.99
N GLY A 305 -1.56 -0.60 -1.73
CA GLY A 305 -2.49 -0.45 -0.60
C GLY A 305 -3.60 0.59 -0.81
N ILE A 306 -3.65 1.26 -1.96
CA ILE A 306 -4.82 2.07 -2.31
C ILE A 306 -5.92 1.11 -2.78
N ASP A 307 -6.99 1.06 -2.02
CA ASP A 307 -8.23 0.40 -2.42
C ASP A 307 -9.11 1.45 -3.11
N ILE A 308 -9.20 1.32 -4.41
CA ILE A 308 -10.12 2.11 -5.24
C ILE A 308 -11.05 1.08 -5.85
N ASP A 309 -12.26 1.04 -5.34
CA ASP A 309 -13.28 0.14 -5.86
C ASP A 309 -13.75 0.60 -7.24
N GLU A 310 -14.14 -0.35 -8.07
CA GLU A 310 -14.76 -0.12 -9.38
C GLU A 310 -13.95 0.72 -10.38
N LEU A 311 -12.62 0.76 -10.25
CA LEU A 311 -11.80 1.47 -11.22
C LEU A 311 -11.87 0.76 -12.58
N LYS A 312 -12.32 1.49 -13.62
CA LYS A 312 -12.45 0.94 -14.98
C LYS A 312 -11.16 1.03 -15.79
N TYR A 313 -10.36 2.08 -15.57
CA TYR A 313 -9.24 2.42 -16.45
C TYR A 313 -7.93 2.59 -15.70
N VAL A 314 -6.91 1.87 -16.16
CA VAL A 314 -5.52 1.98 -15.71
C VAL A 314 -4.63 2.35 -16.89
N VAL A 315 -3.72 3.30 -16.70
CA VAL A 315 -2.69 3.65 -17.67
C VAL A 315 -1.31 3.37 -17.07
N ASN A 316 -0.53 2.50 -17.69
CA ASN A 316 0.89 2.37 -17.43
C ASN A 316 1.62 3.38 -18.33
N TYR A 317 1.88 4.59 -17.81
CA TYR A 317 2.62 5.62 -18.54
C TYR A 317 4.06 5.20 -18.85
N GLU A 318 4.62 4.36 -17.99
CA GLU A 318 5.88 3.63 -18.17
C GLU A 318 5.72 2.21 -17.62
N LEU A 319 6.28 1.21 -18.27
CA LEU A 319 6.30 -0.15 -17.75
C LEU A 319 7.25 -0.27 -16.55
N SER A 320 6.93 -1.15 -15.61
CA SER A 320 7.82 -1.49 -14.49
C SER A 320 8.96 -2.40 -14.95
N ASP A 321 10.10 -2.29 -14.27
CA ASP A 321 11.24 -3.20 -14.46
C ASP A 321 10.98 -4.60 -13.86
N VAL A 322 9.95 -4.72 -13.03
CA VAL A 322 9.48 -5.95 -12.39
C VAL A 322 8.14 -6.34 -13.01
N SER A 323 8.09 -7.46 -13.71
CA SER A 323 6.92 -7.89 -14.47
C SER A 323 5.68 -8.14 -13.60
N GLU A 324 5.86 -8.65 -12.39
CA GLU A 324 4.80 -8.85 -11.40
C GLU A 324 4.12 -7.54 -11.03
N THR A 325 4.86 -6.43 -11.02
CA THR A 325 4.30 -5.09 -10.77
C THR A 325 3.30 -4.69 -11.84
N TYR A 326 3.50 -5.10 -13.09
CA TYR A 326 2.52 -4.87 -14.15
C TYR A 326 1.16 -5.51 -13.80
N VAL A 327 1.15 -6.76 -13.37
CA VAL A 327 -0.07 -7.46 -12.99
C VAL A 327 -0.73 -6.80 -11.78
N HIS A 328 0.06 -6.36 -10.81
CA HIS A 328 -0.44 -5.62 -9.64
C HIS A 328 -1.05 -4.25 -10.01
N ARG A 329 -0.51 -3.57 -11.05
CA ARG A 329 -1.07 -2.31 -11.55
C ARG A 329 -2.39 -2.53 -12.27
N ILE A 330 -2.44 -3.45 -13.23
CA ILE A 330 -3.67 -3.72 -13.98
C ILE A 330 -4.75 -4.31 -13.07
N GLY A 331 -4.39 -5.10 -12.06
CA GLY A 331 -5.30 -5.60 -11.03
C GLY A 331 -5.91 -4.52 -10.11
N ARG A 332 -5.72 -3.22 -10.40
CA ARG A 332 -6.51 -2.11 -9.84
C ARG A 332 -7.83 -1.92 -10.58
N THR A 333 -7.99 -2.53 -11.74
CA THR A 333 -9.26 -2.60 -12.50
C THR A 333 -9.74 -4.04 -12.64
N GLY A 334 -10.93 -4.27 -13.14
CA GLY A 334 -11.47 -5.61 -13.39
C GLY A 334 -11.77 -6.40 -12.11
N ARG A 335 -12.19 -5.76 -11.01
CA ARG A 335 -12.48 -6.40 -9.72
C ARG A 335 -13.95 -6.77 -9.60
N ALA A 336 -14.24 -7.77 -8.76
CA ALA A 336 -15.59 -8.22 -8.41
C ALA A 336 -16.47 -8.54 -9.64
N GLY A 337 -15.87 -9.04 -10.74
CA GLY A 337 -16.61 -9.38 -11.98
C GLY A 337 -16.89 -8.20 -12.92
N SER A 338 -16.38 -7.00 -12.60
CA SER A 338 -16.48 -5.83 -13.49
C SER A 338 -15.42 -5.90 -14.60
N GLU A 339 -15.75 -5.41 -15.79
CA GLU A 339 -14.80 -5.27 -16.90
C GLU A 339 -13.77 -4.19 -16.57
N GLY A 340 -12.50 -4.45 -16.89
CA GLY A 340 -11.39 -3.52 -16.69
C GLY A 340 -10.61 -3.29 -17.97
N THR A 341 -10.07 -2.07 -18.16
CA THR A 341 -9.23 -1.74 -19.31
C THR A 341 -7.90 -1.16 -18.87
N SER A 342 -6.81 -1.67 -19.45
CA SER A 342 -5.45 -1.21 -19.21
C SER A 342 -4.80 -0.74 -20.51
N PHE A 343 -4.27 0.48 -20.49
CA PHE A 343 -3.47 1.07 -21.57
C PHE A 343 -2.01 1.14 -21.13
N SER A 344 -1.08 0.69 -21.96
CA SER A 344 0.35 0.72 -21.63
C SER A 344 1.14 1.43 -22.72
N PHE A 345 1.86 2.49 -22.34
CA PHE A 345 2.72 3.25 -23.25
C PHE A 345 4.12 2.65 -23.22
N VAL A 346 4.64 2.34 -24.40
CA VAL A 346 5.92 1.67 -24.57
C VAL A 346 6.79 2.54 -25.48
N ASP A 347 7.93 2.96 -24.93
CA ASP A 347 9.03 3.58 -25.70
C ASP A 347 10.20 2.60 -25.84
N GLY A 348 11.31 3.04 -26.44
CA GLY A 348 12.50 2.21 -26.65
C GLY A 348 13.10 1.67 -25.35
N LEU A 349 12.93 2.37 -24.20
CA LEU A 349 13.40 1.93 -22.87
C LEU A 349 12.52 0.85 -22.25
N ASP A 350 11.28 0.70 -22.72
CA ASP A 350 10.29 -0.20 -22.14
C ASP A 350 10.15 -1.52 -22.92
N LEU A 351 10.81 -1.68 -24.10
CA LEU A 351 10.69 -2.88 -24.93
C LEU A 351 11.13 -4.18 -24.25
N ALA A 352 12.23 -4.14 -23.47
CA ALA A 352 12.69 -5.29 -22.69
C ALA A 352 11.67 -5.67 -21.61
N ASN A 353 11.09 -4.68 -20.94
CA ASN A 353 10.08 -4.87 -19.91
C ASN A 353 8.77 -5.42 -20.49
N LEU A 354 8.38 -4.98 -21.68
CA LEU A 354 7.22 -5.52 -22.42
C LEU A 354 7.41 -7.03 -22.66
N ARG A 355 8.55 -7.44 -23.24
CA ARG A 355 8.83 -8.87 -23.48
C ARG A 355 8.77 -9.71 -22.20
N SER A 356 9.35 -9.20 -21.11
CA SER A 356 9.33 -9.90 -19.82
C SER A 356 7.92 -10.00 -19.24
N THR A 357 7.12 -8.94 -19.40
CA THR A 357 5.71 -8.91 -18.97
C THR A 357 4.87 -9.90 -19.77
N GLU A 358 4.97 -9.90 -21.11
CA GLU A 358 4.25 -10.84 -21.98
C GLU A 358 4.61 -12.31 -21.69
N LYS A 359 5.90 -12.57 -21.39
CA LYS A 359 6.35 -13.89 -20.96
C LYS A 359 5.70 -14.31 -19.63
N LEU A 360 5.58 -13.39 -18.66
CA LEU A 360 4.95 -13.66 -17.37
C LEU A 360 3.45 -13.98 -17.52
N ILE A 361 2.73 -13.18 -18.32
CA ILE A 361 1.27 -13.36 -18.51
C ILE A 361 0.93 -14.44 -19.55
N GLY A 362 1.93 -14.98 -20.26
CA GLY A 362 1.76 -16.08 -21.22
C GLY A 362 1.07 -15.68 -22.53
N LYS A 363 0.88 -14.39 -22.82
CA LYS A 363 0.21 -13.90 -24.03
C LYS A 363 0.82 -12.60 -24.53
N LYS A 364 0.67 -12.38 -25.85
CA LYS A 364 0.97 -11.08 -26.47
C LYS A 364 -0.15 -10.08 -26.19
N ILE A 365 0.22 -8.84 -25.91
CA ILE A 365 -0.75 -7.77 -25.69
C ILE A 365 -0.99 -7.06 -27.03
N PRO A 366 -2.25 -6.86 -27.43
CA PRO A 366 -2.58 -6.19 -28.70
C PRO A 366 -2.00 -4.77 -28.76
N VAL A 367 -1.45 -4.41 -29.94
CA VAL A 367 -0.93 -3.07 -30.22
C VAL A 367 -1.98 -2.24 -30.92
N VAL A 368 -2.28 -1.06 -30.36
CA VAL A 368 -3.13 -0.06 -31.00
C VAL A 368 -2.25 0.87 -31.83
N LYS A 369 -2.47 0.87 -33.16
CA LYS A 369 -1.70 1.68 -34.12
C LYS A 369 -2.43 2.98 -34.53
N ASN A 370 -3.74 3.00 -34.41
CA ASN A 370 -4.55 4.14 -34.86
C ASN A 370 -4.59 5.27 -33.82
N HIS A 371 -3.46 5.98 -33.69
CA HIS A 371 -3.35 7.19 -32.87
C HIS A 371 -2.25 8.12 -33.44
N PRO A 372 -2.33 9.45 -33.24
CA PRO A 372 -1.46 10.41 -33.92
C PRO A 372 0.02 10.35 -33.50
N TYR A 373 0.36 9.63 -32.46
CA TYR A 373 1.72 9.53 -31.89
C TYR A 373 2.32 8.14 -32.10
N HIS A 374 1.73 7.29 -32.98
CA HIS A 374 2.25 5.95 -33.22
C HIS A 374 3.62 5.99 -33.90
N THR A 375 4.49 5.07 -33.50
CA THR A 375 5.77 4.83 -34.18
C THR A 375 6.03 3.34 -34.27
N ASP A 376 6.38 2.85 -35.48
CA ASP A 376 6.79 1.46 -35.69
C ASP A 376 8.32 1.26 -35.47
N ASP A 377 9.11 2.36 -35.45
CA ASP A 377 10.58 2.35 -35.46
C ASP A 377 11.21 2.46 -34.06
N LEU A 378 10.58 1.88 -33.04
CA LEU A 378 11.15 1.88 -31.70
C LEU A 378 12.42 1.01 -31.62
N VAL A 379 13.55 1.67 -31.44
CA VAL A 379 14.84 0.99 -31.18
C VAL A 379 14.99 0.75 -29.70
N GLU A 380 15.36 -0.48 -29.33
CA GLU A 380 15.62 -0.82 -27.92
C GLU A 380 16.76 0.01 -27.36
N GLN A 381 16.48 0.76 -26.32
CA GLN A 381 17.44 1.60 -25.62
C GLN A 381 17.78 0.98 -24.27
N LYS A 382 19.08 0.97 -23.91
CA LYS A 382 19.50 0.62 -22.56
C LYS A 382 19.47 1.87 -21.68
N ARG A 383 19.01 1.74 -20.46
CA ARG A 383 19.10 2.81 -19.48
C ARG A 383 20.55 2.98 -19.07
N ASP A 384 21.07 4.22 -19.14
CA ASP A 384 22.39 4.52 -18.61
C ASP A 384 22.41 4.25 -17.10
N SER A 385 23.18 3.23 -16.70
CA SER A 385 23.42 2.88 -15.28
C SER A 385 24.28 3.91 -14.54
N ASN A 386 24.69 5.00 -15.20
CA ASN A 386 25.62 6.01 -14.72
C ASN A 386 25.00 7.18 -13.93
N ASN A 387 23.74 7.12 -13.53
CA ASN A 387 23.26 8.06 -12.51
C ASN A 387 23.82 7.62 -11.15
N LYS A 388 25.07 8.03 -10.87
CA LYS A 388 25.64 7.98 -9.51
C LYS A 388 24.63 8.61 -8.56
N PRO A 389 24.35 7.98 -7.39
CA PRO A 389 23.50 8.61 -6.39
C PRO A 389 24.07 9.99 -6.05
N PHE A 390 23.20 10.99 -6.06
CA PHE A 390 23.53 12.35 -5.64
C PHE A 390 24.14 12.31 -4.23
N THR A 391 25.46 12.41 -4.14
CA THR A 391 26.14 12.64 -2.88
C THR A 391 25.86 14.08 -2.50
N PRO A 392 25.20 14.36 -1.34
CA PRO A 392 25.01 15.72 -0.89
C PRO A 392 26.39 16.40 -0.76
N ARG A 393 26.57 17.56 -1.38
CA ARG A 393 27.76 18.37 -1.12
C ARG A 393 27.87 18.61 0.38
N PRO A 394 29.06 18.37 0.99
CA PRO A 394 29.27 18.69 2.38
C PRO A 394 28.94 20.18 2.59
N LYS A 395 28.14 20.50 3.61
CA LYS A 395 27.88 21.88 4.00
C LYS A 395 29.23 22.56 4.25
N PRO A 396 29.43 23.84 3.79
CA PRO A 396 30.63 24.58 4.13
C PRO A 396 30.78 24.61 5.65
N GLN A 397 31.92 24.13 6.15
CA GLN A 397 32.25 24.28 7.55
C GLN A 397 32.33 25.78 7.83
N GLN A 398 31.49 26.29 8.75
CA GLN A 398 31.67 27.62 9.32
C GLN A 398 33.05 27.64 9.97
N LYS A 399 33.96 28.46 9.39
CA LYS A 399 35.21 28.79 10.02
C LYS A 399 34.88 29.50 11.34
N SER A 400 35.27 28.87 12.45
CA SER A 400 35.24 29.47 13.76
C SER A 400 36.11 30.74 13.72
N GLU A 401 35.51 31.90 13.88
CA GLU A 401 36.25 33.15 14.12
C GLU A 401 37.08 33.00 15.39
N ILE A 402 38.39 33.02 15.21
CA ILE A 402 39.34 33.14 16.30
C ILE A 402 39.21 34.53 16.89
N GLY A 403 38.61 34.60 18.07
CA GLY A 403 38.44 35.87 18.81
C GLY A 403 39.78 36.49 19.18
N PHE A 404 40.09 37.65 18.58
CA PHE A 404 41.17 38.51 19.03
C PHE A 404 40.82 39.12 20.39
N LYS A 405 41.56 38.71 21.45
CA LYS A 405 41.54 39.37 22.77
C LYS A 405 42.12 40.76 22.65
N LYS A 406 41.32 41.82 22.92
CA LYS A 406 41.81 43.16 23.13
C LYS A 406 42.59 43.25 24.44
N PRO A 407 43.74 44.01 24.51
CA PRO A 407 44.51 44.18 25.72
C PRO A 407 43.81 45.09 26.71
N LYS A 408 43.87 44.74 28.00
CA LYS A 408 43.36 45.55 29.11
C LYS A 408 44.23 46.82 29.30
N ASN A 409 43.66 48.00 29.11
CA ASN A 409 44.27 49.28 29.54
C ASN A 409 44.12 49.45 31.05
N LYS A 410 45.24 49.58 31.74
CA LYS A 410 45.35 49.99 33.15
C LYS A 410 45.07 51.48 33.26
N GLY A 411 43.96 51.82 33.81
CA GLY A 411 43.69 53.26 34.18
C GLY A 411 44.36 53.63 35.48
N PHE A 412 45.10 54.71 35.43
CA PHE A 412 45.76 55.38 36.56
C PHE A 412 44.75 56.17 37.42
N PHE A 413 44.82 55.89 38.74
CA PHE A 413 44.18 56.77 39.74
C PHE A 413 44.80 58.12 39.79
N ARG A 414 43.98 59.21 39.87
CA ARG A 414 44.37 60.50 40.53
C ARG A 414 43.23 61.06 41.37
N LYS A 415 43.56 61.27 42.63
CA LYS A 415 42.73 61.91 43.65
C LYS A 415 42.46 63.42 43.24
N LYS A 416 41.28 63.93 43.49
CA LYS A 416 40.93 65.00 44.42
C LYS A 416 39.41 64.92 44.65
#